data_32d18cb320f0de6babfe4fda6cea2f8f
#
_entry.id   32d18cb320f0de6babfe4fda6cea2f8f
#
_cell.length_a   1.000
_cell.length_b   1.000
_cell.length_c   1.000
_cell.angle_alpha   90.00
_cell.angle_beta   90.00
_cell.angle_gamma   90.00
#
_symmetry.space_group_name_H-M   'P 1'
#
loop_
_entity.id
_entity.type
_entity.pdbx_description
1 polymer ?
#
loop_
_entity_poly.entity_id
_entity_poly.type
_entity_poly.pdbx_seq_one_letter_code
_entity_poly.pdbx_strand_id
1 'polypeptide(L)'
;MATYTFDSTDKRSVNSLIGRVYGYMFLGLLLTAAIAFGVGIAFNLWIFGTINTANIDYTIENNINSQGVMALLVILIIAFIGIIAMSFVVHMVFFRGRHSVLTPAIIYCSLMGLALSSLVIFVPWEILGITFLITAVMFGIMFLISYLTKGSLHFLGVIGIGLFLGAGILSLIGIVLALTGALGAYMHLYWIISLVSFAGMMFITIWDMWRIKQIAEQGSMNDNLALYCAFTLYVDFIYLYMRILRFVIYFMGRRN
;
A
#
# COMPACT_ATOMS: atom_id res chain seq x y z
N MET A 1 -35.00 -24.52 -21.40
CA MET A 1 -33.63 -23.94 -21.38
C MET A 1 -33.77 -22.47 -21.73
N ALA A 2 -33.75 -21.58 -20.75
CA ALA A 2 -33.78 -20.14 -20.99
C ALA A 2 -32.33 -19.70 -21.24
N THR A 3 -32.05 -19.33 -22.48
CA THR A 3 -30.79 -18.70 -22.89
C THR A 3 -30.78 -17.29 -22.30
N TYR A 4 -30.06 -17.07 -21.19
CA TYR A 4 -29.80 -15.72 -20.71
C TYR A 4 -28.86 -15.04 -21.72
N THR A 5 -29.42 -14.24 -22.60
CA THR A 5 -28.67 -13.27 -23.40
C THR A 5 -28.18 -12.19 -22.44
N PHE A 6 -26.92 -12.21 -22.14
CA PHE A 6 -26.22 -11.13 -21.43
C PHE A 6 -26.36 -9.86 -22.28
N ASP A 7 -27.22 -8.96 -21.85
CA ASP A 7 -27.52 -7.72 -22.56
C ASP A 7 -26.32 -6.75 -22.45
N SER A 8 -26.04 -6.03 -23.54
CA SER A 8 -24.96 -5.04 -23.63
C SER A 8 -25.10 -3.89 -22.62
N THR A 9 -26.31 -3.67 -22.10
CA THR A 9 -26.65 -2.72 -21.04
C THR A 9 -26.03 -3.13 -19.70
N ASP A 10 -25.93 -4.43 -19.42
CA ASP A 10 -25.40 -4.98 -18.17
C ASP A 10 -23.87 -4.81 -18.07
N LYS A 11 -23.16 -4.99 -19.19
CA LYS A 11 -21.70 -4.77 -19.26
C LYS A 11 -21.27 -3.31 -19.04
N ARG A 12 -22.07 -2.34 -19.48
CA ARG A 12 -21.81 -0.92 -19.25
C ARG A 12 -21.94 -0.55 -17.78
N SER A 13 -22.91 -1.11 -17.07
CA SER A 13 -23.11 -0.89 -15.64
C SER A 13 -21.96 -1.49 -14.81
N VAL A 14 -21.52 -2.70 -15.14
CA VAL A 14 -20.37 -3.37 -14.48
C VAL A 14 -19.07 -2.59 -14.66
N ASN A 15 -18.76 -2.17 -15.88
CA ASN A 15 -17.55 -1.37 -16.17
C ASN A 15 -17.57 -0.01 -15.46
N SER A 16 -18.75 0.63 -15.37
CA SER A 16 -18.93 1.88 -14.63
C SER A 16 -18.67 1.70 -13.13
N LEU A 17 -19.14 0.60 -12.53
CA LEU A 17 -18.93 0.28 -11.12
C LEU A 17 -17.45 -0.01 -10.81
N ILE A 18 -16.80 -0.82 -11.64
CA ILE A 18 -15.36 -1.08 -11.54
C ILE A 18 -14.58 0.22 -11.68
N GLY A 19 -14.93 1.08 -12.64
CA GLY A 19 -14.31 2.39 -12.82
C GLY A 19 -14.42 3.29 -11.60
N ARG A 20 -15.53 3.26 -10.85
CA ARG A 20 -15.68 4.00 -9.58
C ARG A 20 -14.71 3.50 -8.51
N VAL A 21 -14.57 2.18 -8.37
CA VAL A 21 -13.64 1.58 -7.38
C VAL A 21 -12.20 2.04 -7.64
N TYR A 22 -11.73 1.92 -8.88
CA TYR A 22 -10.38 2.37 -9.25
C TYR A 22 -10.22 3.89 -9.17
N GLY A 23 -11.28 4.64 -9.50
CA GLY A 23 -11.30 6.10 -9.34
C GLY A 23 -11.13 6.53 -7.89
N TYR A 24 -11.87 5.94 -6.95
CA TYR A 24 -11.73 6.22 -5.52
C TYR A 24 -10.36 5.79 -4.98
N MET A 25 -9.84 4.64 -5.42
CA MET A 25 -8.47 4.21 -5.08
C MET A 25 -7.44 5.25 -5.54
N PHE A 26 -7.54 5.72 -6.78
CA PHE A 26 -6.63 6.72 -7.35
C PHE A 26 -6.70 8.05 -6.59
N LEU A 27 -7.90 8.52 -6.23
CA LEU A 27 -8.08 9.72 -5.40
C LEU A 27 -7.44 9.54 -4.02
N GLY A 28 -7.56 8.37 -3.40
CA GLY A 28 -6.88 8.04 -2.15
C GLY A 28 -5.36 8.10 -2.28
N LEU A 29 -4.80 7.55 -3.36
CA LEU A 29 -3.35 7.61 -3.65
C LEU A 29 -2.88 9.05 -3.89
N LEU A 30 -3.64 9.86 -4.62
CA LEU A 30 -3.34 11.29 -4.85
C LEU A 30 -3.33 12.07 -3.53
N LEU A 31 -4.33 11.86 -2.68
CA LEU A 31 -4.40 12.49 -1.37
C LEU A 31 -3.19 12.13 -0.51
N THR A 32 -2.86 10.84 -0.45
CA THR A 32 -1.69 10.34 0.28
C THR A 32 -0.40 10.96 -0.26
N ALA A 33 -0.22 10.99 -1.58
CA ALA A 33 0.96 11.60 -2.21
C ALA A 33 1.06 13.10 -1.93
N ALA A 34 -0.05 13.84 -2.08
CA ALA A 34 -0.07 15.27 -1.81
C ALA A 34 0.35 15.61 -0.35
N ILE A 35 -0.15 14.84 0.62
CA ILE A 35 0.22 15.00 2.02
C ILE A 35 1.67 14.58 2.26
N ALA A 36 2.11 13.43 1.71
CA ALA A 36 3.46 12.93 1.88
C ALA A 36 4.52 13.92 1.34
N PHE A 37 4.30 14.44 0.13
CA PHE A 37 5.21 15.44 -0.46
C PHE A 37 5.12 16.78 0.25
N GLY A 38 3.91 17.29 0.55
CA GLY A 38 3.73 18.58 1.23
C GLY A 38 4.38 18.60 2.60
N VAL A 39 4.09 17.60 3.43
CA VAL A 39 4.67 17.48 4.77
C VAL A 39 6.16 17.11 4.70
N GLY A 40 6.56 16.22 3.79
CA GLY A 40 7.95 15.82 3.60
C GLY A 40 8.85 16.98 3.22
N ILE A 41 8.42 17.84 2.28
CA ILE A 41 9.16 19.05 1.88
C ILE A 41 9.22 20.05 3.04
N ALA A 42 8.12 20.25 3.77
CA ALA A 42 8.11 21.17 4.92
C ALA A 42 9.08 20.74 6.02
N PHE A 43 9.12 19.44 6.34
CA PHE A 43 10.09 18.89 7.30
C PHE A 43 11.53 18.94 6.78
N ASN A 44 11.74 18.67 5.49
CA ASN A 44 13.07 18.75 4.88
C ASN A 44 13.65 20.18 5.04
N LEU A 45 12.84 21.18 4.73
CA LEU A 45 13.22 22.60 4.94
C LEU A 45 13.48 22.93 6.41
N TRP A 46 12.67 22.40 7.32
CA TRP A 46 12.81 22.67 8.75
C TRP A 46 14.03 21.99 9.37
N ILE A 47 14.34 20.74 8.96
CA ILE A 47 15.44 19.95 9.50
C ILE A 47 16.78 20.37 8.91
N PHE A 48 16.85 20.56 7.60
CA PHE A 48 18.08 20.79 6.86
C PHE A 48 18.27 22.23 6.36
N GLY A 49 17.25 23.09 6.47
CA GLY A 49 17.29 24.48 5.99
C GLY A 49 17.31 24.64 4.46
N THR A 50 17.40 23.54 3.71
CA THR A 50 17.42 23.54 2.24
C THR A 50 16.60 22.36 1.70
N ILE A 51 16.05 22.50 0.47
CA ILE A 51 15.40 21.37 -0.21
C ILE A 51 16.52 20.46 -0.74
N ASN A 52 16.92 19.48 0.06
CA ASN A 52 17.93 18.52 -0.33
C ASN A 52 17.30 17.42 -1.19
N THR A 53 17.53 17.51 -2.50
CA THR A 53 16.85 16.66 -3.49
C THR A 53 17.62 15.41 -3.88
N ALA A 54 18.75 15.06 -3.34
CA ALA A 54 19.38 13.81 -3.80
C ALA A 54 20.77 13.45 -3.24
N ASN A 55 21.49 14.35 -2.61
CA ASN A 55 22.77 14.02 -2.05
C ASN A 55 22.76 14.36 -0.57
N ILE A 56 22.56 13.33 0.26
CA ILE A 56 23.00 13.39 1.66
C ILE A 56 24.53 13.33 1.57
N ASP A 57 25.13 14.45 1.18
CA ASP A 57 26.54 14.67 1.39
C ASP A 57 26.71 14.74 2.91
N TYR A 58 27.43 13.80 3.48
CA TYR A 58 27.70 13.69 4.92
C TYR A 58 28.46 14.90 5.50
N THR A 59 28.64 15.94 4.71
CA THR A 59 29.26 17.22 5.09
C THR A 59 28.32 18.18 5.83
N ILE A 60 27.02 17.82 6.04
CA ILE A 60 26.07 18.63 6.81
C ILE A 60 26.12 18.22 8.31
N GLU A 61 27.29 18.00 8.84
CA GLU A 61 27.49 17.55 10.22
C GLU A 61 27.19 18.64 11.28
N ASN A 62 26.91 19.89 10.88
CA ASN A 62 26.89 20.99 11.85
C ASN A 62 25.56 21.77 12.00
N ASN A 63 24.45 21.40 11.30
CA ASN A 63 23.22 22.19 11.41
C ASN A 63 21.92 21.37 11.31
N ILE A 64 21.91 20.12 11.77
CA ILE A 64 20.66 19.34 11.85
C ILE A 64 19.83 19.88 13.03
N ASN A 65 18.65 20.42 12.74
CA ASN A 65 17.74 20.84 13.79
C ASN A 65 17.19 19.62 14.56
N SER A 66 17.77 19.34 15.72
CA SER A 66 17.36 18.22 16.58
C SER A 66 15.89 18.27 17.00
N GLN A 67 15.32 19.46 17.14
CA GLN A 67 13.89 19.65 17.44
C GLN A 67 13.02 19.20 16.27
N GLY A 68 13.43 19.47 15.03
CA GLY A 68 12.73 19.02 13.83
C GLY A 68 12.71 17.48 13.71
N VAL A 69 13.85 16.83 14.00
CA VAL A 69 13.93 15.36 13.99
C VAL A 69 13.05 14.73 15.07
N MET A 70 13.06 15.29 16.29
CA MET A 70 12.21 14.79 17.38
C MET A 70 10.72 14.99 17.06
N ALA A 71 10.33 16.13 16.50
CA ALA A 71 8.95 16.37 16.07
C ALA A 71 8.50 15.39 14.99
N LEU A 72 9.36 15.09 14.00
CA LEU A 72 9.09 14.10 12.96
C LEU A 72 8.86 12.71 13.58
N LEU A 73 9.72 12.26 14.49
CA LEU A 73 9.58 10.97 15.16
C LEU A 73 8.25 10.87 15.92
N VAL A 74 7.87 11.90 16.69
CA VAL A 74 6.60 11.92 17.42
C VAL A 74 5.41 11.84 16.48
N ILE A 75 5.42 12.60 15.38
CA ILE A 75 4.35 12.57 14.37
C ILE A 75 4.26 11.20 13.72
N LEU A 76 5.39 10.55 13.38
CA LEU A 76 5.41 9.22 12.80
C LEU A 76 4.82 8.16 13.74
N ILE A 77 5.13 8.23 15.04
CA ILE A 77 4.57 7.32 16.05
C ILE A 77 3.05 7.51 16.13
N ILE A 78 2.58 8.75 16.22
CA ILE A 78 1.15 9.06 16.27
C ILE A 78 0.45 8.60 14.99
N ALA A 79 1.03 8.85 13.82
CA ALA A 79 0.51 8.41 12.53
C ALA A 79 0.41 6.88 12.46
N PHE A 80 1.43 6.15 12.93
CA PHE A 80 1.44 4.69 12.93
C PHE A 80 0.34 4.09 13.82
N ILE A 81 0.18 4.63 15.04
CA ILE A 81 -0.91 4.22 15.95
C ILE A 81 -2.26 4.55 15.31
N GLY A 82 -2.39 5.74 14.72
CA GLY A 82 -3.60 6.18 14.02
C GLY A 82 -3.95 5.30 12.82
N ILE A 83 -2.99 4.87 12.02
CA ILE A 83 -3.18 3.95 10.88
C ILE A 83 -3.76 2.62 11.36
N ILE A 84 -3.19 2.04 12.42
CA ILE A 84 -3.71 0.78 13.00
C ILE A 84 -5.14 0.96 13.49
N ALA A 85 -5.40 2.00 14.28
CA ALA A 85 -6.73 2.28 14.80
C ALA A 85 -7.76 2.51 13.68
N MET A 86 -7.42 3.33 12.68
CA MET A 86 -8.32 3.64 11.57
C MET A 86 -8.54 2.44 10.63
N SER A 87 -7.59 1.53 10.50
CA SER A 87 -7.79 0.27 9.78
C SER A 87 -8.94 -0.53 10.41
N PHE A 88 -8.97 -0.67 11.73
CA PHE A 88 -10.07 -1.31 12.43
C PHE A 88 -11.40 -0.54 12.30
N VAL A 89 -11.34 0.79 12.36
CA VAL A 89 -12.54 1.65 12.22
C VAL A 89 -13.17 1.49 10.84
N VAL A 90 -12.39 1.49 9.76
CA VAL A 90 -12.90 1.31 8.39
C VAL A 90 -13.67 -0.02 8.28
N HIS A 91 -13.08 -1.12 8.76
CA HIS A 91 -13.73 -2.43 8.74
C HIS A 91 -14.99 -2.45 9.61
N MET A 92 -14.92 -1.87 10.81
CA MET A 92 -16.06 -1.84 11.75
C MET A 92 -17.22 -0.99 11.20
N VAL A 93 -16.94 0.15 10.57
CA VAL A 93 -17.95 1.01 9.95
C VAL A 93 -18.62 0.31 8.77
N PHE A 94 -17.83 -0.38 7.94
CA PHE A 94 -18.35 -1.18 6.83
C PHE A 94 -19.30 -2.29 7.30
N PHE A 95 -18.89 -3.10 8.29
CA PHE A 95 -19.72 -4.19 8.80
C PHE A 95 -20.99 -3.71 9.53
N ARG A 96 -20.95 -2.55 10.17
CA ARG A 96 -22.13 -1.95 10.84
C ARG A 96 -23.14 -1.35 9.87
N GLY A 97 -22.74 -0.99 8.64
CA GLY A 97 -23.63 -0.48 7.60
C GLY A 97 -24.33 0.86 7.87
N ARG A 98 -24.04 1.50 9.00
CA ARG A 98 -24.76 2.70 9.49
C ARG A 98 -24.18 4.02 8.95
N HIS A 99 -22.90 4.04 8.61
CA HIS A 99 -22.19 5.26 8.21
C HIS A 99 -21.40 5.05 6.92
N SER A 100 -21.11 6.14 6.21
CA SER A 100 -20.26 6.09 5.02
C SER A 100 -18.82 5.72 5.39
N VAL A 101 -18.22 4.83 4.61
CA VAL A 101 -16.81 4.45 4.72
C VAL A 101 -15.86 5.58 4.29
N LEU A 102 -16.39 6.60 3.61
CA LEU A 102 -15.60 7.70 3.03
C LEU A 102 -14.77 8.45 4.09
N THR A 103 -15.41 8.86 5.20
CA THR A 103 -14.74 9.66 6.24
C THR A 103 -13.56 8.92 6.87
N PRO A 104 -13.72 7.67 7.38
CA PRO A 104 -12.58 6.95 7.94
C PRO A 104 -11.52 6.60 6.89
N ALA A 105 -11.89 6.39 5.61
CA ALA A 105 -10.93 6.16 4.55
C ALA A 105 -10.07 7.41 4.25
N ILE A 106 -10.66 8.60 4.22
CA ILE A 106 -9.93 9.86 4.03
C ILE A 106 -8.93 10.07 5.19
N ILE A 107 -9.36 9.85 6.43
CA ILE A 107 -8.49 9.98 7.60
C ILE A 107 -7.33 8.98 7.51
N TYR A 108 -7.61 7.74 7.12
CA TYR A 108 -6.57 6.72 6.91
C TYR A 108 -5.56 7.13 5.83
N CYS A 109 -6.02 7.60 4.66
CA CYS A 109 -5.15 8.08 3.58
C CYS A 109 -4.29 9.27 4.02
N SER A 110 -4.85 10.17 4.85
CA SER A 110 -4.12 11.32 5.39
C SER A 110 -3.03 10.90 6.37
N LEU A 111 -3.33 9.98 7.28
CA LEU A 111 -2.35 9.41 8.22
C LEU A 111 -1.26 8.63 7.48
N MET A 112 -1.64 7.90 6.43
CA MET A 112 -0.67 7.19 5.59
C MET A 112 0.25 8.17 4.85
N GLY A 113 -0.28 9.29 4.36
CA GLY A 113 0.52 10.39 3.79
C GLY A 113 1.53 10.96 4.79
N LEU A 114 1.12 11.17 6.04
CA LEU A 114 2.01 11.60 7.12
C LEU A 114 3.10 10.56 7.39
N ALA A 115 2.77 9.27 7.43
CA ALA A 115 3.76 8.21 7.62
C ALA A 115 4.75 8.14 6.44
N LEU A 116 4.28 8.26 5.20
CA LEU A 116 5.11 8.23 4.01
C LEU A 116 5.94 9.51 3.79
N SER A 117 5.64 10.61 4.50
CA SER A 117 6.43 11.86 4.41
C SER A 117 7.90 11.65 4.79
N SER A 118 8.19 10.70 5.69
CA SER A 118 9.56 10.31 6.03
C SER A 118 10.35 9.78 4.83
N LEU A 119 9.70 9.08 3.90
CA LEU A 119 10.36 8.59 2.69
C LEU A 119 10.78 9.75 1.77
N VAL A 120 9.96 10.80 1.68
CA VAL A 120 10.26 11.99 0.88
C VAL A 120 11.49 12.74 1.43
N ILE A 121 11.74 12.62 2.75
CA ILE A 121 12.90 13.25 3.40
C ILE A 121 14.18 12.44 3.15
N PHE A 122 14.11 11.10 3.25
CA PHE A 122 15.29 10.24 3.27
C PHE A 122 15.59 9.52 1.95
N VAL A 123 14.64 9.51 1.00
CA VAL A 123 14.78 8.79 -0.27
C VAL A 123 14.73 9.78 -1.43
N PRO A 124 15.66 9.70 -2.39
CA PRO A 124 15.63 10.53 -3.60
C PRO A 124 14.31 10.43 -4.36
N TRP A 125 13.78 11.55 -4.83
CA TRP A 125 12.48 11.61 -5.50
C TRP A 125 12.42 10.78 -6.78
N GLU A 126 13.56 10.62 -7.47
CA GLU A 126 13.71 9.77 -8.64
C GLU A 126 13.42 8.30 -8.29
N ILE A 127 13.95 7.82 -7.16
CA ILE A 127 13.71 6.44 -6.69
C ILE A 127 12.25 6.26 -6.31
N LEU A 128 11.65 7.23 -5.63
CA LEU A 128 10.22 7.18 -5.28
C LEU A 128 9.35 7.13 -6.54
N GLY A 129 9.66 7.98 -7.55
CA GLY A 129 8.94 8.03 -8.82
C GLY A 129 9.06 6.75 -9.64
N ILE A 130 10.28 6.23 -9.80
CA ILE A 130 10.54 4.97 -10.53
C ILE A 130 9.82 3.81 -9.82
N THR A 131 9.89 3.75 -8.50
CA THR A 131 9.20 2.71 -7.71
C THR A 131 7.70 2.79 -7.88
N PHE A 132 7.13 3.99 -7.88
CA PHE A 132 5.70 4.19 -8.13
C PHE A 132 5.29 3.69 -9.52
N LEU A 133 6.08 4.00 -10.56
CA LEU A 133 5.83 3.53 -11.92
C LEU A 133 5.87 2.00 -12.01
N ILE A 134 6.90 1.37 -11.42
CA ILE A 134 7.01 -0.10 -11.39
C ILE A 134 5.81 -0.71 -10.69
N THR A 135 5.40 -0.15 -9.54
CA THR A 135 4.23 -0.63 -8.79
C THR A 135 2.95 -0.49 -9.61
N ALA A 136 2.77 0.65 -10.29
CA ALA A 136 1.60 0.90 -11.12
C ALA A 136 1.51 -0.08 -12.31
N VAL A 137 2.65 -0.38 -12.96
CA VAL A 137 2.71 -1.37 -14.05
C VAL A 137 2.39 -2.77 -13.53
N MET A 138 2.97 -3.18 -12.41
CA MET A 138 2.67 -4.49 -11.78
C MET A 138 1.20 -4.59 -11.39
N PHE A 139 0.64 -3.55 -10.80
CA PHE A 139 -0.78 -3.49 -10.42
C PHE A 139 -1.69 -3.58 -11.66
N GLY A 140 -1.31 -2.92 -12.76
CA GLY A 140 -1.99 -3.03 -14.04
C GLY A 140 -1.96 -4.45 -14.63
N ILE A 141 -0.82 -5.14 -14.54
CA ILE A 141 -0.70 -6.55 -14.96
C ILE A 141 -1.60 -7.45 -14.11
N MET A 142 -1.61 -7.27 -12.79
CA MET A 142 -2.49 -8.04 -11.89
C MET A 142 -3.97 -7.78 -12.20
N PHE A 143 -4.33 -6.53 -12.52
CA PHE A 143 -5.67 -6.20 -12.98
C PHE A 143 -6.04 -6.93 -14.28
N LEU A 144 -5.15 -6.95 -15.28
CA LEU A 144 -5.40 -7.65 -16.54
C LEU A 144 -5.58 -9.16 -16.31
N ILE A 145 -4.74 -9.78 -15.49
CA ILE A 145 -4.87 -11.20 -15.14
C ILE A 145 -6.24 -11.47 -14.51
N SER A 146 -6.61 -10.67 -13.52
CA SER A 146 -7.89 -10.78 -12.81
C SER A 146 -9.10 -10.57 -13.74
N TYR A 147 -9.00 -9.57 -14.62
CA TYR A 147 -10.10 -9.20 -15.53
C TYR A 147 -10.30 -10.24 -16.64
N LEU A 148 -9.21 -10.76 -17.24
CA LEU A 148 -9.25 -11.72 -18.35
C LEU A 148 -9.59 -13.15 -17.90
N THR A 149 -9.33 -13.49 -16.65
CA THR A 149 -9.57 -14.84 -16.14
C THR A 149 -11.08 -15.07 -15.95
N LYS A 150 -11.59 -16.10 -16.62
CA LYS A 150 -13.00 -16.53 -16.55
C LYS A 150 -13.25 -17.54 -15.43
N GLY A 151 -12.19 -18.18 -14.90
CA GLY A 151 -12.27 -19.18 -13.84
C GLY A 151 -12.32 -18.58 -12.44
N SER A 152 -12.56 -19.42 -11.42
CA SER A 152 -12.49 -18.98 -10.03
C SER A 152 -11.04 -18.81 -9.58
N LEU A 153 -10.67 -17.61 -9.15
CA LEU A 153 -9.33 -17.31 -8.60
C LEU A 153 -9.29 -17.49 -7.06
N HIS A 154 -10.29 -18.17 -6.48
CA HIS A 154 -10.36 -18.38 -5.03
C HIS A 154 -9.13 -19.10 -4.48
N PHE A 155 -8.57 -20.02 -5.26
CA PHE A 155 -7.35 -20.74 -4.92
C PHE A 155 -6.14 -19.80 -4.72
N LEU A 156 -5.99 -18.76 -5.56
CA LEU A 156 -4.93 -17.75 -5.38
C LEU A 156 -5.07 -17.01 -4.06
N GLY A 157 -6.31 -16.64 -3.69
CA GLY A 157 -6.56 -15.99 -2.41
C GLY A 157 -6.14 -16.84 -1.21
N VAL A 158 -6.48 -18.13 -1.23
CA VAL A 158 -6.09 -19.07 -0.16
C VAL A 158 -4.57 -19.21 -0.07
N ILE A 159 -3.90 -19.41 -1.20
CA ILE A 159 -2.43 -19.48 -1.23
C ILE A 159 -1.81 -18.17 -0.77
N GLY A 160 -2.30 -17.03 -1.26
CA GLY A 160 -1.80 -15.72 -0.91
C GLY A 160 -1.89 -15.45 0.59
N ILE A 161 -3.04 -15.73 1.20
CA ILE A 161 -3.24 -15.61 2.66
C ILE A 161 -2.30 -16.56 3.41
N GLY A 162 -2.16 -17.80 2.96
CA GLY A 162 -1.26 -18.77 3.57
C GLY A 162 0.21 -18.32 3.54
N LEU A 163 0.69 -17.83 2.41
CA LEU A 163 2.05 -17.27 2.25
C LEU A 163 2.25 -16.03 3.11
N PHE A 164 1.26 -15.15 3.17
CA PHE A 164 1.34 -13.91 3.95
C PHE A 164 1.38 -14.19 5.46
N LEU A 165 0.51 -15.08 5.95
CA LEU A 165 0.50 -15.52 7.35
C LEU A 165 1.78 -16.30 7.69
N GLY A 166 2.25 -17.18 6.81
CA GLY A 166 3.51 -17.90 6.97
C GLY A 166 4.70 -16.95 7.09
N ALA A 167 4.76 -15.92 6.22
CA ALA A 167 5.77 -14.87 6.31
C ALA A 167 5.67 -14.09 7.62
N GLY A 168 4.46 -13.85 8.14
CA GLY A 168 4.23 -13.21 9.43
C GLY A 168 4.81 -14.04 10.60
N ILE A 169 4.55 -15.34 10.63
CA ILE A 169 5.11 -16.25 11.63
C ILE A 169 6.63 -16.31 11.55
N LEU A 170 7.18 -16.45 10.34
CA LEU A 170 8.63 -16.42 10.14
C LEU A 170 9.26 -15.08 10.57
N SER A 171 8.55 -13.98 10.42
CA SER A 171 8.96 -12.65 10.88
C SER A 171 9.08 -12.60 12.41
N LEU A 172 8.16 -13.22 13.15
CA LEU A 172 8.26 -13.33 14.62
C LEU A 172 9.48 -14.16 15.04
N ILE A 173 9.75 -15.28 14.37
CA ILE A 173 10.96 -16.10 14.60
C ILE A 173 12.21 -15.25 14.30
N GLY A 174 12.20 -14.46 13.23
CA GLY A 174 13.29 -13.57 12.87
C GLY A 174 13.59 -12.53 13.96
N ILE A 175 12.56 -11.96 14.60
CA ILE A 175 12.73 -11.03 15.71
C ILE A 175 13.44 -11.72 16.89
N VAL A 176 13.02 -12.94 17.23
CA VAL A 176 13.66 -13.72 18.31
C VAL A 176 15.14 -13.99 17.99
N LEU A 177 15.47 -14.37 16.74
CA LEU A 177 16.84 -14.56 16.30
C LEU A 177 17.68 -13.27 16.38
N ALA A 178 17.10 -12.13 16.03
CA ALA A 178 17.77 -10.85 16.15
C ALA A 178 18.10 -10.51 17.62
N LEU A 179 17.18 -10.79 18.54
CA LEU A 179 17.36 -10.57 19.98
C LEU A 179 18.42 -11.50 20.60
N THR A 180 18.62 -12.71 20.05
CA THR A 180 19.66 -13.66 20.50
C THR A 180 21.05 -13.36 19.92
N GLY A 181 21.20 -12.30 19.10
CA GLY A 181 22.47 -11.91 18.52
C GLY A 181 22.88 -12.67 17.25
N ALA A 182 22.03 -13.55 16.72
CA ALA A 182 22.27 -14.31 15.49
C ALA A 182 21.98 -13.46 14.23
N LEU A 183 22.60 -12.29 14.12
CA LEU A 183 22.33 -11.29 13.08
C LEU A 183 22.55 -11.80 11.65
N GLY A 184 23.54 -12.68 11.43
CA GLY A 184 23.82 -13.28 10.11
C GLY A 184 22.67 -14.16 9.63
N ALA A 185 22.15 -15.03 10.48
CA ALA A 185 21.01 -15.89 10.18
C ALA A 185 19.73 -15.06 9.95
N TYR A 186 19.53 -13.99 10.74
CA TYR A 186 18.43 -13.06 10.57
C TYR A 186 18.44 -12.38 9.20
N MET A 187 19.60 -11.95 8.70
CA MET A 187 19.72 -11.23 7.45
C MET A 187 19.28 -12.12 6.24
N HIS A 188 19.69 -13.39 6.21
CA HIS A 188 19.26 -14.34 5.19
C HIS A 188 17.76 -14.62 5.28
N LEU A 189 17.25 -14.85 6.49
CA LEU A 189 15.83 -15.10 6.73
C LEU A 189 14.96 -13.92 6.32
N TYR A 190 15.40 -12.69 6.59
CA TYR A 190 14.71 -11.46 6.24
C TYR A 190 14.42 -11.35 4.73
N TRP A 191 15.40 -11.71 3.88
CA TRP A 191 15.22 -11.69 2.43
C TRP A 191 14.19 -12.71 1.95
N ILE A 192 14.24 -13.93 2.50
CA ILE A 192 13.27 -14.99 2.18
C ILE A 192 11.87 -14.55 2.60
N ILE A 193 11.70 -14.06 3.82
CA ILE A 193 10.43 -13.56 4.34
C ILE A 193 9.90 -12.43 3.46
N SER A 194 10.77 -11.51 3.05
CA SER A 194 10.39 -10.37 2.21
C SER A 194 9.86 -10.83 0.85
N LEU A 195 10.52 -11.81 0.21
CA LEU A 195 10.12 -12.35 -1.09
C LEU A 195 8.80 -13.13 -1.00
N VAL A 196 8.68 -14.01 0.01
CA VAL A 196 7.47 -14.81 0.25
C VAL A 196 6.27 -13.91 0.56
N SER A 197 6.45 -12.90 1.42
CA SER A 197 5.41 -11.94 1.76
C SER A 197 4.99 -11.09 0.53
N PHE A 198 5.94 -10.73 -0.33
CA PHE A 198 5.65 -10.01 -1.57
C PHE A 198 4.82 -10.86 -2.54
N ALA A 199 5.23 -12.12 -2.76
CA ALA A 199 4.48 -13.05 -3.61
C ALA A 199 3.07 -13.32 -3.06
N GLY A 200 2.96 -13.52 -1.74
CA GLY A 200 1.67 -13.69 -1.07
C GLY A 200 0.74 -12.51 -1.29
N MET A 201 1.26 -11.29 -1.17
CA MET A 201 0.48 -10.07 -1.38
C MET A 201 0.04 -9.91 -2.84
N MET A 202 0.88 -10.26 -3.81
CA MET A 202 0.49 -10.26 -5.22
C MET A 202 -0.71 -11.19 -5.48
N PHE A 203 -0.71 -12.39 -4.91
CA PHE A 203 -1.81 -13.34 -5.05
C PHE A 203 -3.10 -12.83 -4.38
N ILE A 204 -3.00 -12.23 -3.20
CA ILE A 204 -4.13 -11.59 -2.51
C ILE A 204 -4.70 -10.47 -3.39
N THR A 205 -3.86 -9.59 -3.91
CA THR A 205 -4.28 -8.45 -4.76
C THR A 205 -5.01 -8.94 -6.03
N ILE A 206 -4.50 -9.97 -6.72
CA ILE A 206 -5.17 -10.57 -7.88
C ILE A 206 -6.55 -11.12 -7.49
N TRP A 207 -6.64 -11.79 -6.35
CA TRP A 207 -7.90 -12.34 -5.85
C TRP A 207 -8.89 -11.24 -5.45
N ASP A 208 -8.44 -10.16 -4.80
CA ASP A 208 -9.29 -9.03 -4.43
C ASP A 208 -9.86 -8.33 -5.67
N MET A 209 -9.05 -8.10 -6.70
CA MET A 209 -9.51 -7.55 -7.97
C MET A 209 -10.56 -8.46 -8.65
N TRP A 210 -10.32 -9.77 -8.65
CA TRP A 210 -11.27 -10.74 -9.18
C TRP A 210 -12.59 -10.75 -8.39
N ARG A 211 -12.51 -10.70 -7.06
CA ARG A 211 -13.67 -10.62 -6.17
C ARG A 211 -14.49 -9.36 -6.42
N ILE A 212 -13.86 -8.22 -6.61
CA ILE A 212 -14.52 -6.95 -6.94
C ILE A 212 -15.29 -7.07 -8.27
N LYS A 213 -14.66 -7.69 -9.28
CA LYS A 213 -15.34 -7.97 -10.55
C LYS A 213 -16.58 -8.83 -10.34
N GLN A 214 -16.50 -9.93 -9.58
CA GLN A 214 -17.62 -10.81 -9.29
C GLN A 214 -18.78 -10.07 -8.57
N ILE A 215 -18.45 -9.22 -7.58
CA ILE A 215 -19.44 -8.41 -6.87
C ILE A 215 -20.12 -7.42 -7.83
N ALA A 216 -19.36 -6.81 -8.75
CA ALA A 216 -19.90 -5.91 -9.76
C ALA A 216 -20.82 -6.63 -10.74
N GLU A 217 -20.47 -7.83 -11.19
CA GLU A 217 -21.26 -8.68 -12.08
C GLU A 217 -22.58 -9.14 -11.43
N GLN A 218 -22.62 -9.29 -10.11
CA GLN A 218 -23.86 -9.64 -9.38
C GLN A 218 -24.80 -8.45 -9.17
N GLY A 219 -24.42 -7.24 -9.59
CA GLY A 219 -25.25 -6.03 -9.45
C GLY A 219 -25.49 -5.57 -8.00
N SER A 220 -24.79 -6.15 -7.02
CA SER A 220 -24.96 -5.89 -5.57
C SER A 220 -24.10 -4.74 -5.05
N MET A 221 -23.38 -4.03 -5.92
CA MET A 221 -22.43 -2.99 -5.52
C MET A 221 -23.13 -1.66 -5.26
N ASN A 222 -23.21 -1.25 -4.00
CA ASN A 222 -23.60 0.11 -3.60
C ASN A 222 -22.37 1.00 -3.39
N ASP A 223 -22.56 2.31 -3.23
CA ASP A 223 -21.46 3.28 -3.10
C ASP A 223 -20.54 3.00 -1.89
N ASN A 224 -21.10 2.56 -0.75
CA ASN A 224 -20.31 2.18 0.42
C ASN A 224 -19.43 0.93 0.18
N LEU A 225 -19.96 -0.04 -0.55
CA LEU A 225 -19.21 -1.24 -0.93
C LEU A 225 -18.11 -0.89 -1.95
N ALA A 226 -18.40 -0.01 -2.91
CA ALA A 226 -17.42 0.49 -3.87
C ALA A 226 -16.25 1.23 -3.15
N LEU A 227 -16.56 2.07 -2.18
CA LEU A 227 -15.57 2.76 -1.35
C LEU A 227 -14.73 1.79 -0.52
N TYR A 228 -15.35 0.77 0.06
CA TYR A 228 -14.63 -0.26 0.83
C TYR A 228 -13.70 -1.09 -0.07
N CYS A 229 -14.17 -1.51 -1.25
CA CYS A 229 -13.35 -2.19 -2.24
C CYS A 229 -12.17 -1.32 -2.71
N ALA A 230 -12.42 -0.02 -2.94
CA ALA A 230 -11.37 0.94 -3.29
C ALA A 230 -10.32 1.09 -2.17
N PHE A 231 -10.77 1.13 -0.92
CA PHE A 231 -9.89 1.17 0.24
C PHE A 231 -9.01 -0.09 0.34
N THR A 232 -9.57 -1.28 0.11
CA THR A 232 -8.79 -2.54 0.12
C THR A 232 -7.70 -2.49 -0.96
N LEU A 233 -8.04 -2.15 -2.21
CA LEU A 233 -7.06 -2.02 -3.29
C LEU A 233 -6.02 -0.93 -3.03
N TYR A 234 -6.41 0.17 -2.38
CA TYR A 234 -5.48 1.22 -1.97
C TYR A 234 -4.43 0.68 -0.99
N VAL A 235 -4.84 -0.08 0.03
CA VAL A 235 -3.93 -0.70 1.01
C VAL A 235 -2.99 -1.68 0.32
N ASP A 236 -3.50 -2.50 -0.59
CA ASP A 236 -2.69 -3.44 -1.39
C ASP A 236 -1.62 -2.71 -2.20
N PHE A 237 -2.00 -1.61 -2.88
CA PHE A 237 -1.07 -0.81 -3.67
C PHE A 237 0.05 -0.23 -2.81
N ILE A 238 -0.29 0.38 -1.66
CA ILE A 238 0.71 0.96 -0.75
C ILE A 238 1.65 -0.13 -0.22
N TYR A 239 1.11 -1.31 0.13
CA TYR A 239 1.94 -2.41 0.61
C TYR A 239 2.93 -2.88 -0.47
N LEU A 240 2.48 -3.09 -1.70
CA LEU A 240 3.32 -3.46 -2.84
C LEU A 240 4.37 -2.38 -3.12
N TYR A 241 3.95 -1.10 -3.14
CA TYR A 241 4.85 0.03 -3.30
C TYR A 241 5.99 0.01 -2.27
N MET A 242 5.67 -0.16 -1.00
CA MET A 242 6.66 -0.22 0.08
C MET A 242 7.62 -1.41 -0.05
N ARG A 243 7.15 -2.53 -0.56
CA ARG A 243 8.00 -3.71 -0.81
C ARG A 243 8.92 -3.50 -2.00
N ILE A 244 8.41 -2.99 -3.11
CA ILE A 244 9.20 -2.68 -4.30
C ILE A 244 10.23 -1.61 -3.99
N LEU A 245 9.86 -0.57 -3.22
CA LEU A 245 10.78 0.48 -2.80
C LEU A 245 12.00 -0.09 -2.07
N ARG A 246 11.81 -1.04 -1.14
CA ARG A 246 12.92 -1.70 -0.44
C ARG A 246 13.82 -2.46 -1.40
N PHE A 247 13.27 -3.16 -2.38
CA PHE A 247 14.07 -3.86 -3.41
C PHE A 247 14.86 -2.86 -4.25
N VAL A 248 14.23 -1.77 -4.71
CA VAL A 248 14.89 -0.75 -5.53
C VAL A 248 16.05 -0.10 -4.75
N ILE A 249 15.82 0.32 -3.51
CA ILE A 249 16.88 0.91 -2.65
C ILE A 249 18.03 -0.09 -2.46
N TYR A 250 17.74 -1.35 -2.19
CA TYR A 250 18.78 -2.36 -2.01
C TYR A 250 19.63 -2.58 -3.25
N PHE A 251 18.98 -2.68 -4.43
CA PHE A 251 19.70 -2.88 -5.68
C PHE A 251 20.49 -1.65 -6.12
N MET A 252 19.98 -0.45 -5.87
CA MET A 252 20.71 0.80 -6.18
C MET A 252 21.87 1.05 -5.22
N GLY A 253 21.69 0.79 -3.92
CA GLY A 253 22.78 0.92 -2.93
C GLY A 253 23.95 -0.05 -3.10
N ARG A 254 23.78 -1.11 -3.92
CA ARG A 254 24.85 -2.05 -4.26
C ARG A 254 25.68 -1.62 -5.49
N ARG A 255 25.21 -0.60 -6.21
CA ARG A 255 25.84 -0.11 -7.45
C ARG A 255 26.84 1.03 -7.21
N ASN A 256 26.79 1.63 -6.04
CA ASN A 256 27.73 2.65 -5.56
C ASN A 256 28.67 2.03 -4.52
#